data_b023557f71cbe115e17ca96f8b5d9753
#
_entry.id   b023557f71cbe115e17ca96f8b5d9753
#
_cell.length_a   1.000
_cell.length_b   1.000
_cell.length_c   1.000
_cell.angle_alpha   90.00
_cell.angle_beta   90.00
_cell.angle_gamma   90.00
#
_symmetry.space_group_name_H-M   'P 1'
#
loop_
_entity.id
_entity.type
_entity.pdbx_description
1 polymer ?
#
loop_
_entity_poly.entity_id
_entity_poly.type
_entity_poly.pdbx_seq_one_letter_code
_entity_poly.pdbx_strand_id
1 'polypeptide(L)'
;MKFQYSEKKVRLPENVHAYAEKKVMKLARFFEEDAEALIVFSVEKNRNNVELTVHGAGTWVRASESTSDMFASIDAAVGTIEGQIRKNKTRLARRLRQDAFARTAEETSFVADEPEEELTIVRAKKFYMRPMTREEAILQMNLLEHSFFAFRDQDNGGSFAVVYKRNDGGYGLIDDTE
;
A
#
# COMPACT_ATOMS: atom_id res chain seq x y z
N MET A 1 9.75 15.21 3.86
CA MET A 1 8.48 14.43 3.76
C MET A 1 7.30 15.38 3.76
N LYS A 2 6.39 15.27 2.80
CA LYS A 2 5.16 16.07 2.72
C LYS A 2 3.99 15.27 3.31
N PHE A 3 3.05 15.95 3.96
CA PHE A 3 1.89 15.31 4.58
C PHE A 3 0.59 15.71 3.87
N GLN A 4 -0.26 14.73 3.65
CA GLN A 4 -1.64 14.92 3.17
C GLN A 4 -2.58 14.19 4.12
N TYR A 5 -3.71 14.82 4.44
CA TYR A 5 -4.71 14.28 5.35
C TYR A 5 -6.05 14.11 4.66
N SER A 6 -6.76 13.06 5.02
CA SER A 6 -8.15 12.84 4.65
C SER A 6 -8.94 12.34 5.87
N GLU A 7 -10.04 12.99 6.17
CA GLU A 7 -10.93 12.66 7.26
C GLU A 7 -12.26 12.13 6.70
N LYS A 8 -12.56 10.86 6.95
CA LYS A 8 -13.80 10.22 6.47
C LYS A 8 -14.79 10.09 7.63
N LYS A 9 -15.89 10.85 7.57
CA LYS A 9 -16.97 10.82 8.58
C LYS A 9 -16.51 11.15 10.01
N VAL A 10 -15.41 11.84 10.17
CA VAL A 10 -14.86 12.29 11.45
C VAL A 10 -14.21 13.65 11.25
N ARG A 11 -14.24 14.49 12.26
CA ARG A 11 -13.46 15.72 12.33
C ARG A 11 -12.55 15.61 13.55
N LEU A 12 -11.25 15.63 13.31
CA LEU A 12 -10.25 15.43 14.36
C LEU A 12 -9.68 16.78 14.83
N PRO A 13 -9.36 16.90 16.09
CA PRO A 13 -8.67 18.07 16.62
C PRO A 13 -7.20 18.10 16.13
N GLU A 14 -6.65 19.31 16.04
CA GLU A 14 -5.30 19.56 15.48
C GLU A 14 -4.18 18.81 16.19
N ASN A 15 -4.34 18.53 17.50
CA ASN A 15 -3.38 17.75 18.26
C ASN A 15 -3.22 16.30 17.75
N VAL A 16 -4.24 15.73 17.10
CA VAL A 16 -4.16 14.39 16.50
C VAL A 16 -3.30 14.45 15.22
N HIS A 17 -3.47 15.47 14.40
CA HIS A 17 -2.64 15.69 13.21
C HIS A 17 -1.18 15.92 13.59
N ALA A 18 -0.92 16.81 14.55
CA ALA A 18 0.43 17.07 15.06
C ALA A 18 1.09 15.80 15.63
N TYR A 19 0.32 14.97 16.32
CA TYR A 19 0.81 13.68 16.81
C TYR A 19 1.15 12.72 15.67
N ALA A 20 0.27 12.60 14.68
CA ALA A 20 0.49 11.76 13.52
C ALA A 20 1.75 12.19 12.74
N GLU A 21 1.90 13.49 12.47
CA GLU A 21 3.11 14.04 11.83
C GLU A 21 4.38 13.66 12.59
N LYS A 22 4.39 13.91 13.91
CA LYS A 22 5.54 13.60 14.78
C LYS A 22 5.90 12.12 14.73
N LYS A 23 4.91 11.22 14.66
CA LYS A 23 5.15 9.77 14.61
C LYS A 23 5.57 9.30 13.23
N VAL A 24 4.89 9.76 12.18
CA VAL A 24 5.18 9.40 10.79
C VAL A 24 6.54 9.98 10.35
N MET A 25 6.93 11.15 10.84
CA MET A 25 8.24 11.74 10.56
C MET A 25 9.42 10.81 10.94
N LYS A 26 9.24 9.89 11.90
CA LYS A 26 10.26 8.88 12.21
C LYS A 26 10.56 7.94 11.05
N LEU A 27 9.59 7.76 10.14
CA LEU A 27 9.77 6.96 8.94
C LEU A 27 10.62 7.68 7.88
N ALA A 28 10.79 9.02 7.97
CA ALA A 28 11.58 9.79 7.00
C ALA A 28 13.01 9.28 6.86
N ARG A 29 13.58 8.68 7.92
CA ARG A 29 14.91 8.05 7.90
C ARG A 29 15.05 6.88 6.90
N PHE A 30 13.94 6.33 6.44
CA PHE A 30 13.91 5.21 5.50
C PHE A 30 13.64 5.65 4.06
N PHE A 31 13.27 6.92 3.86
CA PHE A 31 12.90 7.49 2.57
C PHE A 31 13.76 8.72 2.26
N GLU A 32 13.82 9.10 1.01
CA GLU A 32 14.46 10.33 0.57
C GLU A 32 13.64 11.58 0.97
N GLU A 33 14.24 12.77 0.80
CA GLU A 33 13.66 14.04 1.28
C GLU A 33 12.30 14.40 0.67
N ASP A 34 12.01 13.92 -0.53
CA ASP A 34 10.79 14.18 -1.31
C ASP A 34 9.64 13.19 -1.01
N ALA A 35 9.81 12.31 -0.03
CA ALA A 35 8.76 11.36 0.33
C ALA A 35 7.44 12.05 0.73
N GLU A 36 6.33 11.43 0.38
CA GLU A 36 4.98 11.88 0.70
C GLU A 36 4.28 10.86 1.60
N ALA A 37 3.53 11.35 2.59
CA ALA A 37 2.72 10.55 3.48
C ALA A 37 1.25 10.98 3.39
N LEU A 38 0.39 10.06 3.00
CA LEU A 38 -1.06 10.21 3.02
C LEU A 38 -1.62 9.49 4.23
N ILE A 39 -2.32 10.21 5.10
CA ILE A 39 -2.95 9.68 6.30
C ILE A 39 -4.45 9.85 6.20
N VAL A 40 -5.17 8.73 6.20
CA VAL A 40 -6.64 8.71 6.16
C VAL A 40 -7.16 8.27 7.52
N PHE A 41 -7.96 9.13 8.13
CA PHE A 41 -8.62 8.85 9.40
C PHE A 41 -10.09 8.54 9.19
N SER A 42 -10.61 7.52 9.88
CA SER A 42 -12.04 7.23 9.92
C SER A 42 -12.45 6.63 11.26
N VAL A 43 -13.71 6.78 11.60
CA VAL A 43 -14.31 6.15 12.79
C VAL A 43 -15.51 5.34 12.34
N GLU A 44 -15.48 4.03 12.59
CA GLU A 44 -16.56 3.11 12.24
C GLU A 44 -16.82 2.14 13.40
N LYS A 45 -18.10 1.95 13.75
CA LYS A 45 -18.51 1.03 14.81
C LYS A 45 -17.70 1.21 16.09
N ASN A 46 -17.47 2.46 16.50
CA ASN A 46 -16.68 2.85 17.68
C ASN A 46 -15.20 2.41 17.64
N ARG A 47 -14.66 2.20 16.45
CA ARG A 47 -13.23 1.95 16.23
C ARG A 47 -12.61 3.09 15.43
N ASN A 48 -11.41 3.46 15.83
CA ASN A 48 -10.60 4.48 15.19
C ASN A 48 -9.68 3.80 14.16
N ASN A 49 -9.91 4.08 12.89
CA ASN A 49 -9.13 3.50 11.82
C ASN A 49 -8.15 4.53 11.26
N VAL A 50 -6.93 4.10 11.04
CA VAL A 50 -5.86 4.89 10.41
C VAL A 50 -5.31 4.10 9.24
N GLU A 51 -5.41 4.67 8.04
CA GLU A 51 -4.69 4.18 6.86
C GLU A 51 -3.51 5.13 6.62
N LEU A 52 -2.31 4.60 6.69
CA LEU A 52 -1.09 5.34 6.41
C LEU A 52 -0.46 4.79 5.13
N THR A 53 -0.29 5.65 4.14
CA THR A 53 0.43 5.33 2.91
C THR A 53 1.64 6.25 2.80
N VAL A 54 2.82 5.70 2.66
CA VAL A 54 4.05 6.46 2.43
C VAL A 54 4.61 6.10 1.06
N HIS A 55 4.90 7.12 0.28
CA HIS A 55 5.50 6.99 -1.05
C HIS A 55 6.81 7.76 -1.10
N GLY A 56 7.86 7.14 -1.61
CA GLY A 56 9.16 7.77 -1.84
C GLY A 56 10.07 6.86 -2.64
N ALA A 57 10.94 7.42 -3.46
CA ALA A 57 11.87 6.69 -4.32
C ALA A 57 11.20 5.54 -5.11
N GLY A 58 10.03 5.79 -5.70
CA GLY A 58 9.28 4.80 -6.49
C GLY A 58 8.71 3.63 -5.68
N THR A 59 8.75 3.71 -4.36
CA THR A 59 8.23 2.65 -3.46
C THR A 59 7.03 3.13 -2.68
N TRP A 60 5.99 2.31 -2.65
CA TRP A 60 4.77 2.51 -1.88
C TRP A 60 4.72 1.55 -0.71
N VAL A 61 4.48 2.05 0.49
CA VAL A 61 4.26 1.24 1.69
C VAL A 61 2.96 1.69 2.33
N ARG A 62 2.09 0.74 2.70
CA ARG A 62 0.78 1.04 3.28
C ARG A 62 0.52 0.16 4.49
N ALA A 63 -0.07 0.74 5.53
CA ALA A 63 -0.65 0.04 6.67
C ALA A 63 -2.06 0.55 6.95
N SER A 64 -2.93 -0.33 7.43
CA SER A 64 -4.28 0.01 7.88
C SER A 64 -4.49 -0.64 9.24
N GLU A 65 -4.72 0.18 10.26
CA GLU A 65 -4.86 -0.26 11.65
C GLU A 65 -6.14 0.28 12.27
N SER A 66 -6.71 -0.50 13.18
CA SER A 66 -8.00 -0.22 13.79
C SER A 66 -7.98 -0.57 15.27
N THR A 67 -8.10 0.45 16.14
CA THR A 67 -8.14 0.27 17.59
C THR A 67 -9.28 1.06 18.23
N SER A 68 -9.40 1.00 19.56
CA SER A 68 -10.36 1.81 20.31
C SER A 68 -9.89 3.25 20.55
N ASP A 69 -8.63 3.56 20.24
CA ASP A 69 -8.01 4.88 20.43
C ASP A 69 -7.27 5.34 19.18
N MET A 70 -7.46 6.60 18.77
CA MET A 70 -6.88 7.15 17.55
C MET A 70 -5.34 7.23 17.63
N PHE A 71 -4.81 7.61 18.79
CA PHE A 71 -3.35 7.68 18.99
C PHE A 71 -2.71 6.29 18.91
N ALA A 72 -3.35 5.28 19.51
CA ALA A 72 -2.91 3.90 19.41
C ALA A 72 -2.97 3.38 17.97
N SER A 73 -3.99 3.75 17.19
CA SER A 73 -4.09 3.39 15.76
C SER A 73 -2.97 4.02 14.93
N ILE A 74 -2.60 5.27 15.21
CA ILE A 74 -1.47 5.95 14.58
C ILE A 74 -0.16 5.21 14.90
N ASP A 75 0.07 4.90 16.18
CA ASP A 75 1.29 4.20 16.60
C ASP A 75 1.39 2.80 15.98
N ALA A 76 0.29 2.08 15.91
CA ALA A 76 0.22 0.76 15.28
C ALA A 76 0.53 0.85 13.77
N ALA A 77 -0.07 1.82 13.05
CA ALA A 77 0.18 1.99 11.62
C ALA A 77 1.65 2.32 11.32
N VAL A 78 2.27 3.19 12.11
CA VAL A 78 3.70 3.51 11.99
C VAL A 78 4.56 2.27 12.29
N GLY A 79 4.24 1.52 13.34
CA GLY A 79 4.95 0.29 13.71
C GLY A 79 4.86 -0.78 12.61
N THR A 80 3.68 -0.95 12.01
CA THR A 80 3.46 -1.89 10.90
C THR A 80 4.29 -1.51 9.67
N ILE A 81 4.31 -0.23 9.29
CA ILE A 81 5.15 0.25 8.17
C ILE A 81 6.65 0.05 8.49
N GLU A 82 7.08 0.40 9.70
CA GLU A 82 8.47 0.19 10.10
C GLU A 82 8.87 -1.30 10.03
N GLY A 83 7.99 -2.21 10.47
CA GLY A 83 8.19 -3.65 10.35
C GLY A 83 8.27 -4.12 8.89
N GLN A 84 7.38 -3.64 8.01
CA GLN A 84 7.41 -3.95 6.58
C GLN A 84 8.71 -3.47 5.92
N ILE A 85 9.17 -2.26 6.23
CA ILE A 85 10.42 -1.71 5.69
C ILE A 85 11.61 -2.55 6.16
N ARG A 86 11.66 -2.94 7.45
CA ARG A 86 12.74 -3.77 7.98
C ARG A 86 12.81 -5.13 7.31
N LYS A 87 11.67 -5.83 7.17
CA LYS A 87 11.58 -7.12 6.47
C LYS A 87 12.01 -7.03 5.00
N ASN A 88 11.74 -5.92 4.36
CA ASN A 88 12.04 -5.72 2.94
C ASN A 88 13.31 -4.88 2.70
N LYS A 89 14.10 -4.58 3.74
CA LYS A 89 15.23 -3.65 3.66
C LYS A 89 16.24 -4.00 2.56
N THR A 90 16.63 -5.27 2.46
CA THR A 90 17.59 -5.73 1.43
C THR A 90 17.00 -5.61 0.03
N ARG A 91 15.71 -5.92 -0.14
CA ARG A 91 14.99 -5.83 -1.42
C ARG A 91 14.78 -4.37 -1.84
N LEU A 92 14.40 -3.53 -0.88
CA LEU A 92 14.24 -2.09 -1.08
C LEU A 92 15.58 -1.43 -1.45
N ALA A 93 16.65 -1.73 -0.72
CA ALA A 93 17.99 -1.23 -1.00
C ALA A 93 18.50 -1.65 -2.39
N ARG A 94 18.20 -2.89 -2.83
CA ARG A 94 18.55 -3.35 -4.18
C ARG A 94 17.81 -2.55 -5.26
N ARG A 95 16.52 -2.28 -5.08
CA ARG A 95 15.71 -1.48 -6.01
C ARG A 95 16.16 -0.02 -6.03
N LEU A 96 16.38 0.59 -4.87
CA LEU A 96 16.90 1.95 -4.74
C LEU A 96 18.33 2.09 -5.32
N ARG A 97 19.16 1.03 -5.21
CA ARG A 97 20.50 1.02 -5.86
C ARG A 97 20.40 0.92 -7.38
N GLN A 98 19.42 0.23 -7.93
CA GLN A 98 19.22 0.18 -9.39
C GLN A 98 18.83 1.54 -9.95
N ASP A 99 18.05 2.32 -9.22
CA ASP A 99 17.74 3.71 -9.57
C ASP A 99 18.89 4.68 -9.25
N ALA A 100 19.78 4.30 -8.32
CA ALA A 100 20.91 5.10 -7.83
C ALA A 100 22.28 4.75 -8.46
N PHE A 101 22.33 3.95 -9.53
CA PHE A 101 23.61 3.72 -10.27
C PHE A 101 24.20 4.99 -10.88
N ALA A 102 23.64 6.15 -10.60
CA ALA A 102 24.19 7.45 -10.92
C ALA A 102 24.95 8.13 -9.77
N ARG A 103 24.97 7.61 -8.53
CA ARG A 103 25.66 8.27 -7.40
C ARG A 103 26.23 7.26 -6.40
N THR A 104 27.55 7.20 -6.40
CA THR A 104 28.58 6.81 -5.41
C THR A 104 28.16 6.00 -4.17
N ALA A 105 28.81 4.86 -4.01
CA ALA A 105 28.75 3.93 -2.89
C ALA A 105 29.33 4.51 -1.58
N GLU A 106 28.62 4.32 -0.48
CA GLU A 106 29.21 4.11 0.84
C GLU A 106 28.49 2.94 1.52
N GLU A 107 29.29 1.95 1.89
CA GLU A 107 28.84 0.71 2.52
C GLU A 107 28.59 0.94 4.00
N THR A 108 27.39 0.61 4.47
CA THR A 108 27.16 0.21 5.85
C THR A 108 26.53 -1.15 5.86
N SER A 109 27.34 -2.15 6.20
CA SER A 109 26.94 -3.52 6.42
C SER A 109 26.09 -3.62 7.69
N PHE A 110 24.84 -3.99 7.55
CA PHE A 110 24.01 -4.47 8.66
C PHE A 110 23.67 -5.93 8.40
N VAL A 111 24.15 -6.78 9.29
CA VAL A 111 23.83 -8.19 9.37
C VAL A 111 22.38 -8.31 9.83
N ALA A 112 21.51 -8.85 8.99
CA ALA A 112 20.19 -9.31 9.38
C ALA A 112 20.15 -10.82 9.14
N ASP A 113 20.22 -11.55 10.23
CA ASP A 113 20.11 -13.01 10.30
C ASP A 113 18.61 -13.38 10.43
N GLU A 114 17.86 -13.26 9.32
CA GLU A 114 16.56 -13.90 9.15
C GLU A 114 16.54 -14.58 7.79
N PRO A 115 15.98 -15.81 7.68
CA PRO A 115 15.94 -16.52 6.41
C PRO A 115 15.21 -15.68 5.36
N GLU A 116 15.88 -15.35 4.28
CA GLU A 116 15.30 -14.65 3.13
C GLU A 116 14.22 -15.55 2.51
N GLU A 117 12.95 -15.20 2.68
CA GLU A 117 11.88 -15.78 1.88
C GLU A 117 12.15 -15.43 0.41
N GLU A 118 12.57 -16.42 -0.38
CA GLU A 118 12.75 -16.25 -1.81
C GLU A 118 11.40 -15.95 -2.46
N LEU A 119 11.29 -14.77 -3.09
CA LEU A 119 10.12 -14.41 -3.91
C LEU A 119 10.18 -15.17 -5.24
N THR A 120 9.93 -16.45 -5.20
CA THR A 120 9.86 -17.29 -6.39
C THR A 120 8.44 -17.32 -6.96
N ILE A 121 8.32 -17.17 -8.28
CA ILE A 121 7.06 -17.42 -8.98
C ILE A 121 6.87 -18.94 -9.05
N VAL A 122 6.13 -19.49 -8.09
CA VAL A 122 5.88 -20.94 -8.01
C VAL A 122 4.99 -21.44 -9.15
N ARG A 123 4.13 -20.57 -9.71
CA ARG A 123 3.21 -20.95 -10.77
C ARG A 123 2.91 -19.78 -11.69
N ALA A 124 3.14 -19.98 -13.00
CA ALA A 124 2.72 -19.07 -14.07
C ALA A 124 1.58 -19.69 -14.89
N LYS A 125 0.53 -18.91 -15.16
CA LYS A 125 -0.56 -19.30 -16.06
C LYS A 125 -0.67 -18.27 -17.17
N LYS A 126 -0.92 -18.75 -18.38
CA LYS A 126 -1.29 -17.91 -19.53
C LYS A 126 -2.73 -18.22 -19.89
N PHE A 127 -3.54 -17.20 -20.04
CA PHE A 127 -4.93 -17.34 -20.48
C PHE A 127 -5.29 -16.18 -21.42
N TYR A 128 -6.24 -16.44 -22.29
CA TYR A 128 -6.75 -15.42 -23.19
C TYR A 128 -7.78 -14.56 -22.44
N MET A 129 -7.51 -13.26 -22.31
CA MET A 129 -8.44 -12.31 -21.72
C MET A 129 -9.48 -11.89 -22.76
N ARG A 130 -10.73 -12.31 -22.57
CA ARG A 130 -11.87 -11.89 -23.39
C ARG A 130 -12.36 -10.52 -22.93
N PRO A 131 -12.81 -9.67 -23.86
CA PRO A 131 -13.59 -8.50 -23.48
C PRO A 131 -14.87 -8.94 -22.77
N MET A 132 -15.18 -8.29 -21.65
CA MET A 132 -16.41 -8.51 -20.88
C MET A 132 -16.75 -7.26 -20.08
N THR A 133 -17.98 -7.18 -19.58
CA THR A 133 -18.40 -6.09 -18.69
C THR A 133 -17.81 -6.25 -17.30
N ARG A 134 -17.82 -5.16 -16.53
CA ARG A 134 -17.36 -5.15 -15.12
C ARG A 134 -18.16 -6.13 -14.26
N GLU A 135 -19.46 -6.20 -14.50
CA GLU A 135 -20.37 -7.12 -13.79
C GLU A 135 -20.05 -8.57 -14.11
N GLU A 136 -19.82 -8.91 -15.37
CA GLU A 136 -19.37 -10.24 -15.77
C GLU A 136 -18.04 -10.62 -15.13
N ALA A 137 -17.08 -9.70 -15.10
CA ALA A 137 -15.79 -9.93 -14.46
C ALA A 137 -15.92 -10.21 -12.95
N ILE A 138 -16.80 -9.48 -12.24
CA ILE A 138 -17.13 -9.73 -10.84
C ILE A 138 -17.77 -11.11 -10.67
N LEU A 139 -18.71 -11.47 -11.55
CA LEU A 139 -19.35 -12.79 -11.51
C LEU A 139 -18.34 -13.91 -11.73
N GLN A 140 -17.46 -13.79 -12.73
CA GLN A 140 -16.40 -14.77 -12.99
C GLN A 140 -15.44 -14.90 -11.82
N MET A 141 -15.02 -13.77 -11.22
CA MET A 141 -14.21 -13.77 -10.02
C MET A 141 -14.85 -14.57 -8.88
N ASN A 142 -16.15 -14.37 -8.65
CA ASN A 142 -16.87 -15.04 -7.57
C ASN A 142 -17.07 -16.54 -7.87
N LEU A 143 -17.37 -16.92 -9.11
CA LEU A 143 -17.50 -18.31 -9.52
C LEU A 143 -16.19 -19.10 -9.43
N LEU A 144 -15.07 -18.44 -9.62
CA LEU A 144 -13.73 -19.01 -9.49
C LEU A 144 -13.20 -18.98 -8.05
N GLU A 145 -13.95 -18.39 -7.11
CA GLU A 145 -13.54 -18.17 -5.71
C GLU A 145 -12.22 -17.38 -5.59
N HIS A 146 -11.95 -16.51 -6.57
CA HIS A 146 -10.77 -15.68 -6.56
C HIS A 146 -11.01 -14.37 -5.78
N SER A 147 -9.93 -13.76 -5.28
CA SER A 147 -9.95 -12.44 -4.65
C SER A 147 -9.78 -11.30 -5.64
N PHE A 148 -9.32 -11.59 -6.85
CA PHE A 148 -9.19 -10.66 -7.96
C PHE A 148 -9.39 -11.36 -9.30
N PHE A 149 -9.71 -10.59 -10.35
CA PHE A 149 -9.86 -11.09 -11.71
C PHE A 149 -9.41 -10.03 -12.71
N ALA A 150 -8.50 -10.41 -13.61
CA ALA A 150 -8.01 -9.55 -14.69
C ALA A 150 -8.80 -9.81 -15.97
N PHE A 151 -9.21 -8.74 -16.67
CA PHE A 151 -10.04 -8.83 -17.88
C PHE A 151 -9.78 -7.67 -18.84
N ARG A 152 -10.40 -7.70 -20.01
CA ARG A 152 -10.49 -6.57 -20.92
C ARG A 152 -11.84 -5.88 -20.69
N ASP A 153 -11.82 -4.61 -20.27
CA ASP A 153 -13.04 -3.86 -19.96
C ASP A 153 -13.74 -3.42 -21.27
N GLN A 154 -14.87 -4.07 -21.57
CA GLN A 154 -15.65 -3.76 -22.78
C GLN A 154 -16.24 -2.33 -22.71
N ASP A 155 -16.55 -1.84 -21.52
CA ASP A 155 -17.13 -0.51 -21.31
C ASP A 155 -16.06 0.60 -21.42
N ASN A 156 -14.77 0.23 -21.39
CA ASN A 156 -13.62 1.14 -21.53
C ASN A 156 -12.73 0.72 -22.72
N GLY A 157 -13.32 0.58 -23.90
CA GLY A 157 -12.59 0.35 -25.16
C GLY A 157 -11.75 -0.93 -25.22
N GLY A 158 -11.94 -1.89 -24.31
CA GLY A 158 -11.14 -3.12 -24.23
C GLY A 158 -9.81 -2.94 -23.52
N SER A 159 -9.64 -1.88 -22.75
CA SER A 159 -8.46 -1.63 -21.91
C SER A 159 -8.26 -2.74 -20.87
N PHE A 160 -7.03 -2.88 -20.38
CA PHE A 160 -6.74 -3.82 -19.29
C PHE A 160 -7.37 -3.33 -17.98
N ALA A 161 -8.06 -4.22 -17.28
CA ALA A 161 -8.66 -3.91 -15.99
C ALA A 161 -8.57 -5.09 -15.02
N VAL A 162 -8.64 -4.79 -13.73
CA VAL A 162 -8.69 -5.77 -12.65
C VAL A 162 -9.81 -5.42 -11.68
N VAL A 163 -10.73 -6.35 -11.46
CA VAL A 163 -11.67 -6.28 -10.34
C VAL A 163 -11.12 -7.06 -9.15
N TYR A 164 -11.38 -6.59 -7.94
CA TYR A 164 -10.93 -7.24 -6.72
C TYR A 164 -11.93 -7.10 -5.57
N LYS A 165 -11.92 -8.06 -4.64
CA LYS A 165 -12.72 -8.01 -3.41
C LYS A 165 -12.08 -7.05 -2.42
N ARG A 166 -12.86 -6.14 -1.87
CA ARG A 166 -12.41 -5.24 -0.81
C ARG A 166 -12.60 -5.88 0.57
N ASN A 167 -11.71 -5.58 1.50
CA ASN A 167 -11.80 -6.10 2.88
C ASN A 167 -12.97 -5.49 3.67
N ASP A 168 -13.40 -4.28 3.29
CA ASP A 168 -14.53 -3.56 3.90
C ASP A 168 -15.88 -3.88 3.24
N GLY A 169 -15.90 -4.83 2.33
CA GLY A 169 -17.05 -5.26 1.54
C GLY A 169 -17.13 -4.56 0.17
N GLY A 170 -17.86 -5.19 -0.75
CA GLY A 170 -17.96 -4.74 -2.14
C GLY A 170 -16.73 -5.08 -2.97
N TYR A 171 -16.64 -4.40 -4.13
CA TYR A 171 -15.60 -4.64 -5.13
C TYR A 171 -14.88 -3.36 -5.49
N GLY A 172 -13.61 -3.46 -5.86
CA GLY A 172 -12.81 -2.39 -6.42
C GLY A 172 -12.45 -2.68 -7.87
N LEU A 173 -12.21 -1.63 -8.64
CA LEU A 173 -11.74 -1.68 -10.02
C LEU A 173 -10.39 -0.95 -10.09
N ILE A 174 -9.45 -1.56 -10.78
CA ILE A 174 -8.21 -0.94 -11.22
C ILE A 174 -8.25 -1.04 -12.74
N ASP A 175 -8.19 0.06 -13.42
CA ASP A 175 -8.14 0.15 -14.87
C ASP A 175 -6.92 0.95 -15.33
N ASP A 176 -6.53 0.73 -16.58
CA ASP A 176 -5.47 1.48 -17.23
C ASP A 176 -6.13 2.70 -17.89
N THR A 177 -5.80 3.87 -17.39
CA THR A 177 -6.17 5.15 -18.02
C THR A 177 -5.00 5.61 -18.86
N GLU A 178 -5.16 5.61 -20.18
CA GLU A 178 -4.28 6.35 -21.08
C GLU A 178 -4.31 7.86 -20.81
#